data_7b3c445aae0c0fc11e25ca3a3ec8b8d8
#
_entry.id   7b3c445aae0c0fc11e25ca3a3ec8b8d8
#
_cell.length_a   1.000
_cell.length_b   1.000
_cell.length_c   1.000
_cell.angle_alpha   90.00
_cell.angle_beta   90.00
_cell.angle_gamma   90.00
#
_symmetry.space_group_name_H-M   'P 1'
#
loop_
_entity.id
_entity.type
_entity.pdbx_description
1 polymer ?
#
loop_
_entity_poly.entity_id
_entity_poly.type
_entity_poly.pdbx_seq_one_letter_code
_entity_poly.pdbx_strand_id
1 'polypeptide(L)'
;MNQYFTDRNLGRYDFPEYLRRNGLPVHVHADHFADDAPDEEWIPEVADRGWIILAADKDVLHVPIELAAVMCSSARFLNLIGGHVRAIDLARNFVNTRQKIETFIAEHDAPFIAKVYRPTPVSGVLKGKPGSVALRMDYDGWVRSPRSAGFPRRGES
;
A
#
# COMPACT_ATOMS: atom_id res chain seq x y z
N MET A 1 4.05 16.83 2.27
CA MET A 1 2.78 16.11 2.03
C MET A 1 3.05 14.74 1.42
N ASN A 2 2.39 13.71 1.93
CA ASN A 2 2.52 12.37 1.39
C ASN A 2 1.96 12.28 -0.02
N GLN A 3 2.67 11.60 -0.91
CA GLN A 3 2.21 11.29 -2.26
C GLN A 3 1.98 9.78 -2.36
N TYR A 4 0.92 9.40 -3.05
CA TYR A 4 0.47 8.03 -3.14
C TYR A 4 0.62 7.50 -4.56
N PHE A 5 0.88 6.21 -4.67
CA PHE A 5 0.95 5.50 -5.94
C PHE A 5 -0.06 4.36 -5.90
N THR A 6 -0.94 4.28 -6.89
CA THR A 6 -1.95 3.23 -6.94
C THR A 6 -1.53 2.12 -7.89
N ASP A 7 -1.54 0.88 -7.39
CA ASP A 7 -1.31 -0.32 -8.19
C ASP A 7 -2.46 -0.47 -9.22
N ARG A 8 -2.17 -1.17 -10.32
CA ARG A 8 -3.12 -1.38 -11.41
C ARG A 8 -4.42 -2.06 -10.98
N ASN A 9 -4.42 -2.86 -9.89
CA ASN A 9 -5.64 -3.49 -9.38
C ASN A 9 -6.62 -2.52 -8.72
N LEU A 10 -6.23 -1.26 -8.50
CA LEU A 10 -7.14 -0.21 -8.03
C LEU A 10 -7.80 0.57 -9.18
N GLY A 11 -7.42 0.26 -10.42
CA GLY A 11 -7.98 0.90 -11.59
C GLY A 11 -7.39 2.29 -11.87
N ARG A 12 -7.91 2.93 -12.92
CA ARG A 12 -7.38 4.19 -13.43
C ARG A 12 -8.26 5.39 -13.16
N TYR A 13 -9.52 5.17 -12.73
CA TYR A 13 -10.53 6.24 -12.68
C TYR A 13 -11.11 6.45 -11.29
N ASP A 14 -12.02 5.59 -10.85
CA ASP A 14 -12.84 5.84 -9.66
C ASP A 14 -12.01 6.02 -8.39
N PHE A 15 -11.05 5.13 -8.14
CA PHE A 15 -10.23 5.21 -6.92
C PHE A 15 -9.30 6.43 -6.94
N PRO A 16 -8.41 6.59 -7.94
CA PRO A 16 -7.48 7.72 -7.93
C PRO A 16 -8.19 9.07 -8.03
N GLU A 17 -9.26 9.18 -8.81
CA GLU A 17 -9.99 10.44 -8.95
C GLU A 17 -10.67 10.86 -7.65
N TYR A 18 -11.24 9.91 -6.90
CA TYR A 18 -11.83 10.21 -5.61
C TYR A 18 -10.79 10.75 -4.61
N LEU A 19 -9.60 10.14 -4.58
CA LEU A 19 -8.51 10.63 -3.74
C LEU A 19 -8.09 12.04 -4.14
N ARG A 20 -7.92 12.29 -5.44
CA ARG A 20 -7.54 13.61 -5.95
C ARG A 20 -8.56 14.69 -5.60
N ARG A 21 -9.85 14.39 -5.70
CA ARG A 21 -10.92 15.30 -5.30
C ARG A 21 -10.88 15.66 -3.83
N ASN A 22 -10.30 14.81 -3.01
CA ASN A 22 -10.12 15.04 -1.58
C ASN A 22 -8.73 15.57 -1.22
N GLY A 23 -8.01 16.10 -2.21
CA GLY A 23 -6.75 16.80 -2.00
C GLY A 23 -5.52 15.90 -1.85
N LEU A 24 -5.62 14.61 -2.18
CA LEU A 24 -4.51 13.68 -2.06
C LEU A 24 -3.78 13.56 -3.41
N PRO A 25 -2.45 13.82 -3.45
CA PRO A 25 -1.67 13.59 -4.67
C PRO A 25 -1.56 12.10 -4.97
N VAL A 26 -1.94 11.70 -6.17
CA VAL A 26 -1.95 10.30 -6.59
C VAL A 26 -1.28 10.13 -7.95
N HIS A 27 -0.40 9.13 -8.03
CA HIS A 27 0.25 8.66 -9.25
C HIS A 27 -0.31 7.29 -9.60
N VAL A 28 -0.73 7.11 -10.84
CA VAL A 28 -1.36 5.87 -11.30
C VAL A 28 -0.33 5.00 -12.02
N HIS A 29 -0.31 3.70 -11.72
CA HIS A 29 0.63 2.72 -12.29
C HIS A 29 0.75 2.85 -13.82
N ALA A 30 -0.37 2.94 -14.52
CA ALA A 30 -0.40 2.98 -15.98
C ALA A 30 0.32 4.20 -16.58
N ASP A 31 0.49 5.28 -15.81
CA ASP A 31 1.17 6.50 -16.26
C ASP A 31 2.70 6.39 -16.17
N HIS A 32 3.20 5.38 -15.47
CA HIS A 32 4.64 5.25 -15.16
C HIS A 32 5.26 3.93 -15.61
N PHE A 33 4.47 2.88 -15.71
CA PHE A 33 4.97 1.52 -15.98
C PHE A 33 4.10 0.80 -17.01
N ALA A 34 4.72 -0.15 -17.70
CA ALA A 34 3.99 -1.07 -18.59
C ALA A 34 3.02 -1.91 -17.75
N ASP A 35 1.89 -2.27 -18.35
CA ASP A 35 0.83 -3.01 -17.66
C ASP A 35 1.29 -4.38 -17.15
N ASP A 36 2.27 -4.98 -17.82
CA ASP A 36 2.87 -6.27 -17.46
C ASP A 36 4.17 -6.15 -16.67
N ALA A 37 4.55 -4.94 -16.24
CA ALA A 37 5.76 -4.76 -15.43
C ALA A 37 5.66 -5.58 -14.14
N PRO A 38 6.66 -6.45 -13.84
CA PRO A 38 6.65 -7.23 -12.62
C PRO A 38 6.69 -6.35 -11.38
N ASP A 39 6.00 -6.75 -10.33
CA ASP A 39 5.95 -5.97 -9.08
C ASP A 39 7.32 -5.77 -8.48
N GLU A 40 8.20 -6.78 -8.54
CA GLU A 40 9.57 -6.71 -8.02
C GLU A 40 10.44 -5.69 -8.75
N GLU A 41 10.03 -5.24 -9.93
CA GLU A 41 10.73 -4.20 -10.67
C GLU A 41 10.22 -2.80 -10.34
N TRP A 42 8.89 -2.60 -10.29
CA TRP A 42 8.38 -1.26 -10.07
C TRP A 42 8.32 -0.85 -8.59
N ILE A 43 8.18 -1.80 -7.66
CA ILE A 43 8.12 -1.48 -6.22
C ILE A 43 9.34 -0.69 -5.76
N PRO A 44 10.59 -1.11 -6.04
CA PRO A 44 11.76 -0.33 -5.63
C PRO A 44 11.83 1.05 -6.26
N GLU A 45 11.43 1.20 -7.52
CA GLU A 45 11.42 2.50 -8.19
C GLU A 45 10.45 3.48 -7.53
N VAL A 46 9.25 3.02 -7.22
CA VAL A 46 8.24 3.83 -6.54
C VAL A 46 8.72 4.22 -5.15
N ALA A 47 9.34 3.27 -4.45
CA ALA A 47 9.92 3.52 -3.14
C ALA A 47 10.99 4.61 -3.19
N ASP A 48 11.86 4.58 -4.19
CA ASP A 48 12.91 5.58 -4.38
C ASP A 48 12.35 6.98 -4.62
N ARG A 49 11.16 7.08 -5.20
CA ARG A 49 10.46 8.36 -5.40
C ARG A 49 9.80 8.86 -4.11
N GLY A 50 9.80 8.05 -3.05
CA GLY A 50 9.16 8.40 -1.79
C GLY A 50 7.63 8.30 -1.81
N TRP A 51 7.05 7.66 -2.82
CA TRP A 51 5.61 7.50 -2.94
C TRP A 51 5.13 6.29 -2.13
N ILE A 52 3.99 6.47 -1.46
CA ILE A 52 3.37 5.41 -0.66
C ILE A 52 2.51 4.54 -1.58
N ILE A 53 2.76 3.23 -1.56
CA ILE A 53 2.10 2.28 -2.45
C ILE A 53 0.75 1.89 -1.87
N LEU A 54 -0.29 1.99 -2.69
CA LEU A 54 -1.64 1.53 -2.38
C LEU A 54 -2.00 0.38 -3.32
N ALA A 55 -2.46 -0.73 -2.77
CA ALA A 55 -2.93 -1.89 -3.54
C ALA A 55 -4.17 -2.49 -2.87
N ALA A 56 -5.01 -3.18 -3.63
CA ALA A 56 -6.21 -3.82 -3.10
C ALA A 56 -5.98 -5.33 -2.94
N ASP A 57 -6.17 -5.84 -1.74
CA ASP A 57 -6.15 -7.26 -1.40
C ASP A 57 -4.97 -8.06 -2.01
N LYS A 58 -3.82 -7.40 -2.09
CA LYS A 58 -2.65 -8.00 -2.71
C LYS A 58 -1.97 -9.00 -1.79
N ASP A 59 -1.57 -10.13 -2.35
CA ASP A 59 -0.95 -11.22 -1.60
C ASP A 59 0.57 -11.06 -1.45
N VAL A 60 1.02 -9.84 -1.27
CA VAL A 60 2.46 -9.48 -1.19
C VAL A 60 3.18 -10.22 -0.05
N LEU A 61 2.48 -10.51 1.03
CA LEU A 61 3.06 -11.22 2.18
C LEU A 61 3.41 -12.68 1.87
N HIS A 62 2.79 -13.27 0.86
CA HIS A 62 2.93 -14.69 0.52
C HIS A 62 3.68 -14.94 -0.79
N VAL A 63 4.10 -13.89 -1.50
CA VAL A 63 4.92 -13.99 -2.70
C VAL A 63 6.33 -13.55 -2.36
N PRO A 64 7.28 -14.49 -2.17
CA PRO A 64 8.61 -14.15 -1.61
C PRO A 64 9.36 -13.06 -2.35
N ILE A 65 9.34 -13.06 -3.69
CA ILE A 65 10.07 -12.06 -4.47
C ILE A 65 9.46 -10.66 -4.35
N GLU A 66 8.14 -10.56 -4.25
CA GLU A 66 7.46 -9.28 -4.05
C GLU A 66 7.68 -8.75 -2.63
N LEU A 67 7.59 -9.64 -1.64
CA LEU A 67 7.87 -9.29 -0.25
C LEU A 67 9.31 -8.78 -0.10
N ALA A 68 10.27 -9.46 -0.72
CA ALA A 68 11.66 -9.02 -0.71
C ALA A 68 11.82 -7.67 -1.39
N ALA A 69 11.11 -7.42 -2.49
CA ALA A 69 11.16 -6.12 -3.18
C ALA A 69 10.71 -4.97 -2.26
N VAL A 70 9.69 -5.19 -1.44
CA VAL A 70 9.27 -4.21 -0.43
C VAL A 70 10.33 -4.05 0.66
N MET A 71 10.78 -5.17 1.23
CA MET A 71 11.66 -5.16 2.41
C MET A 71 13.09 -4.73 2.11
N CYS A 72 13.59 -4.97 0.90
CA CYS A 72 14.93 -4.55 0.47
C CYS A 72 14.95 -3.12 -0.10
N SER A 73 13.82 -2.47 -0.18
CA SER A 73 13.67 -1.07 -0.58
C SER A 73 13.19 -0.23 0.61
N SER A 74 12.95 1.05 0.39
CA SER A 74 12.33 1.92 1.38
C SER A 74 10.81 2.02 1.18
N ALA A 75 10.18 0.95 0.71
CA ALA A 75 8.77 0.96 0.36
C ALA A 75 7.87 1.05 1.59
N ARG A 76 6.85 1.88 1.48
CA ARG A 76 5.72 1.96 2.41
C ARG A 76 4.50 1.44 1.67
N PHE A 77 4.05 0.26 2.05
CA PHE A 77 3.05 -0.50 1.31
C PHE A 77 1.77 -0.63 2.14
N LEU A 78 0.68 -0.04 1.64
CA LEU A 78 -0.64 -0.13 2.27
C LEU A 78 -1.54 -1.02 1.43
N ASN A 79 -1.97 -2.13 2.02
CA ASN A 79 -2.87 -3.09 1.40
C ASN A 79 -4.30 -2.80 1.86
N LEU A 80 -5.16 -2.39 0.91
CA LEU A 80 -6.53 -2.00 1.21
C LEU A 80 -7.41 -3.25 1.18
N ILE A 81 -8.01 -3.57 2.31
CA ILE A 81 -8.80 -4.79 2.49
C ILE A 81 -10.27 -4.49 2.24
N GLY A 82 -10.87 -5.22 1.32
CA GLY A 82 -12.28 -5.00 0.98
C GLY A 82 -12.96 -6.15 0.26
N GLY A 83 -12.22 -7.18 -0.14
CA GLY A 83 -12.79 -8.28 -0.91
C GLY A 83 -13.38 -7.80 -2.24
N HIS A 84 -14.64 -8.12 -2.51
CA HIS A 84 -15.32 -7.77 -3.75
C HIS A 84 -16.00 -6.40 -3.71
N VAL A 85 -15.44 -5.45 -2.98
CA VAL A 85 -15.98 -4.07 -2.91
C VAL A 85 -15.64 -3.31 -4.17
N ARG A 86 -16.50 -2.36 -4.51
CA ARG A 86 -16.23 -1.43 -5.61
C ARG A 86 -15.04 -0.53 -5.28
N ALA A 87 -14.31 -0.12 -6.32
CA ALA A 87 -13.17 0.78 -6.17
C ALA A 87 -13.55 2.07 -5.45
N ILE A 88 -14.72 2.62 -5.72
CA ILE A 88 -15.19 3.86 -5.08
C ILE A 88 -15.38 3.68 -3.57
N ASP A 89 -15.80 2.50 -3.12
CA ASP A 89 -16.00 2.24 -1.69
C ASP A 89 -14.65 2.06 -0.97
N LEU A 90 -13.66 1.46 -1.63
CA LEU A 90 -12.29 1.43 -1.13
C LEU A 90 -11.71 2.85 -1.00
N ALA A 91 -11.96 3.69 -1.99
CA ALA A 91 -11.52 5.08 -1.97
C ALA A 91 -12.17 5.87 -0.85
N ARG A 92 -13.47 5.70 -0.64
CA ARG A 92 -14.17 6.33 0.48
C ARG A 92 -13.60 5.92 1.82
N ASN A 93 -13.36 4.62 2.00
CA ASN A 93 -12.74 4.13 3.23
C ASN A 93 -11.34 4.70 3.44
N PHE A 94 -10.55 4.78 2.38
CA PHE A 94 -9.21 5.37 2.46
C PHE A 94 -9.28 6.83 2.94
N VAL A 95 -10.14 7.63 2.33
CA VAL A 95 -10.30 9.05 2.71
C VAL A 95 -10.83 9.18 4.13
N ASN A 96 -11.82 8.37 4.52
CA ASN A 96 -12.36 8.37 5.89
C ASN A 96 -11.29 8.00 6.93
N THR A 97 -10.32 7.18 6.55
CA THR A 97 -9.28 6.64 7.43
C THR A 97 -7.98 7.45 7.34
N ARG A 98 -7.95 8.50 6.49
CA ARG A 98 -6.69 9.19 6.12
C ARG A 98 -5.92 9.71 7.34
N GLN A 99 -6.58 10.20 8.35
CA GLN A 99 -5.89 10.73 9.53
C GLN A 99 -5.15 9.64 10.28
N LYS A 100 -5.76 8.46 10.43
CA LYS A 100 -5.10 7.30 11.02
C LYS A 100 -3.96 6.80 10.15
N ILE A 101 -4.14 6.82 8.83
CA ILE A 101 -3.10 6.43 7.86
C ILE A 101 -1.90 7.37 7.95
N GLU A 102 -2.12 8.67 7.96
CA GLU A 102 -1.05 9.66 8.07
C GLU A 102 -0.28 9.53 9.39
N THR A 103 -0.99 9.30 10.49
CA THR A 103 -0.39 9.05 11.80
C THR A 103 0.47 7.77 11.76
N PHE A 104 -0.06 6.70 11.18
CA PHE A 104 0.68 5.44 11.04
C PHE A 104 1.98 5.64 10.26
N ILE A 105 1.91 6.33 9.12
CA ILE A 105 3.09 6.59 8.28
C ILE A 105 4.12 7.41 9.05
N ALA A 106 3.69 8.39 9.82
CA ALA A 106 4.59 9.23 10.62
C ALA A 106 5.26 8.46 11.75
N GLU A 107 4.61 7.44 12.28
CA GLU A 107 5.11 6.67 13.44
C GLU A 107 5.90 5.42 13.08
N HIS A 108 5.92 5.02 11.80
CA HIS A 108 6.57 3.77 11.36
C HIS A 108 7.62 4.05 10.29
N ASP A 109 8.82 3.52 10.50
CA ASP A 109 9.90 3.63 9.53
C ASP A 109 9.70 2.67 8.35
N ALA A 110 10.08 3.12 7.15
CA ALA A 110 10.12 2.25 5.97
C ALA A 110 11.30 1.26 6.09
N PRO A 111 11.20 0.05 5.51
CA PRO A 111 10.03 -0.47 4.82
C PRO A 111 8.99 -1.06 5.75
N PHE A 112 7.74 -1.03 5.31
CA PHE A 112 6.68 -1.75 6.02
C PHE A 112 5.55 -2.15 5.07
N ILE A 113 4.79 -3.16 5.49
CA ILE A 113 3.50 -3.52 4.91
C ILE A 113 2.45 -3.38 6.01
N ALA A 114 1.42 -2.61 5.75
CA ALA A 114 0.28 -2.46 6.64
C ALA A 114 -1.00 -2.76 5.89
N LYS A 115 -2.03 -3.15 6.61
CA LYS A 115 -3.37 -3.36 6.06
C LYS A 115 -4.30 -2.25 6.53
N VAL A 116 -5.13 -1.77 5.62
CA VAL A 116 -6.17 -0.78 5.90
C VAL A 116 -7.50 -1.51 5.84
N TYR A 117 -8.22 -1.52 6.95
CA TYR A 117 -9.50 -2.23 7.09
C TYR A 117 -10.65 -1.24 7.07
N ARG A 118 -11.82 -1.73 6.64
CA ARG A 118 -13.07 -0.98 6.75
C ARG A 118 -13.56 -1.00 8.20
N PRO A 119 -14.43 -0.04 8.59
CA PRO A 119 -15.02 -0.06 9.93
C PRO A 119 -15.98 -1.24 10.11
N THR A 120 -16.32 -1.53 11.36
CA THR A 120 -17.33 -2.52 11.72
C THR A 120 -18.49 -1.80 12.41
N PRO A 121 -19.71 -1.85 11.85
CA PRO A 121 -20.12 -2.50 10.60
C PRO A 121 -19.61 -1.77 9.35
N VAL A 122 -19.52 -2.51 8.23
CA VAL A 122 -19.01 -1.98 6.95
C VAL A 122 -19.85 -0.83 6.40
N SER A 123 -21.13 -0.79 6.75
CA SER A 123 -22.02 0.32 6.39
C SER A 123 -21.52 1.67 6.91
N GLY A 124 -20.63 1.67 7.87
CA GLY A 124 -19.98 2.87 8.39
C GLY A 124 -19.18 3.63 7.35
N VAL A 125 -18.69 2.96 6.27
CA VAL A 125 -17.96 3.61 5.17
C VAL A 125 -18.79 4.72 4.55
N LEU A 126 -20.07 4.46 4.25
CA LEU A 126 -20.95 5.46 3.67
C LEU A 126 -21.34 6.58 4.64
N LYS A 127 -21.17 6.33 5.93
CA LYS A 127 -21.44 7.32 7.00
C LYS A 127 -20.19 8.12 7.38
N GLY A 128 -19.08 7.93 6.67
CA GLY A 128 -17.84 8.62 6.95
C GLY A 128 -17.05 8.09 8.13
N LYS A 129 -17.39 6.91 8.65
CA LYS A 129 -16.63 6.31 9.76
C LYS A 129 -15.27 5.82 9.28
N PRO A 130 -14.19 6.13 10.02
CA PRO A 130 -12.86 5.61 9.66
C PRO A 130 -12.75 4.12 9.92
N GLY A 131 -11.95 3.47 9.08
CA GLY A 131 -11.51 2.11 9.34
C GLY A 131 -10.33 2.08 10.30
N SER A 132 -9.44 1.13 10.09
CA SER A 132 -8.24 0.97 10.92
C SER A 132 -7.02 0.61 10.08
N VAL A 133 -5.84 0.84 10.65
CA VAL A 133 -4.56 0.51 10.02
C VAL A 133 -3.79 -0.41 10.96
N ALA A 134 -3.25 -1.50 10.45
CA ALA A 134 -2.47 -2.46 11.24
C ALA A 134 -1.17 -2.82 10.54
N LEU A 135 -0.06 -2.75 11.26
CA LEU A 135 1.23 -3.24 10.78
C LEU A 135 1.17 -4.74 10.58
N ARG A 136 1.62 -5.22 9.42
CA ARG A 136 1.65 -6.65 9.10
C ARG A 136 3.05 -7.21 8.96
N MET A 137 3.99 -6.40 8.46
CA MET A 137 5.38 -6.81 8.31
C MET A 137 6.28 -5.58 8.32
N ASP A 138 7.35 -5.64 9.08
CA ASP A 138 8.46 -4.68 9.01
C ASP A 138 9.75 -5.40 8.65
N TYR A 139 10.84 -4.63 8.53
CA TYR A 139 12.14 -5.20 8.14
C TYR A 139 12.63 -6.26 9.14
N ASP A 140 12.57 -5.96 10.44
CA ASP A 140 13.03 -6.89 11.48
C ASP A 140 12.20 -8.17 11.50
N GLY A 141 10.90 -8.05 11.34
CA GLY A 141 10.00 -9.19 11.26
C GLY A 141 10.30 -10.06 10.04
N TRP A 142 10.58 -9.43 8.89
CA TRP A 142 10.94 -10.15 7.67
C TRP A 142 12.27 -10.90 7.82
N VAL A 143 13.28 -10.23 8.33
CA VAL A 143 14.63 -10.84 8.53
C VAL A 143 14.55 -12.08 9.41
N ARG A 144 13.72 -12.06 10.44
CA ARG A 144 13.53 -13.19 11.35
C ARG A 144 12.61 -14.28 10.80
N SER A 145 11.91 -14.02 9.70
CA SER A 145 10.99 -14.99 9.11
C SER A 145 11.71 -15.89 8.10
N PRO A 146 11.19 -17.12 7.85
CA PRO A 146 11.70 -17.96 6.78
C PRO A 146 11.57 -17.36 5.39
N ARG A 147 10.68 -16.39 5.22
CA ARG A 147 10.41 -15.73 3.92
C ARG A 147 11.59 -14.92 3.40
N SER A 148 12.54 -14.54 4.29
CA SER A 148 13.74 -13.80 3.89
C SER A 148 14.88 -14.70 3.39
N ALA A 149 14.73 -16.01 3.50
CA ALA A 149 15.77 -16.96 3.10
C ALA A 149 16.10 -16.82 1.61
N GLY A 150 17.39 -16.72 1.28
CA GLY A 150 17.86 -16.55 -0.09
C GLY A 150 17.91 -15.12 -0.60
N PHE A 151 17.46 -14.15 0.19
CA PHE A 151 17.52 -12.74 -0.18
C PHE A 151 18.59 -12.00 0.64
N PRO A 152 19.26 -10.97 0.04
CA PRO A 152 20.29 -10.21 0.76
C PRO A 152 19.65 -9.36 1.86
N ARG A 153 20.42 -9.16 2.92
CA ARG A 153 20.03 -8.24 4.00
C ARG A 153 20.29 -6.80 3.57
N ARG A 154 19.61 -5.87 4.23
CA ARG A 154 19.82 -4.45 4.01
C ARG A 154 21.28 -4.08 4.28
N GLY A 155 21.90 -3.39 3.33
CA GLY A 155 23.32 -3.03 3.41
C GLY A 155 24.28 -4.12 2.96
N GLU A 156 23.81 -5.30 2.59
CA GLU A 156 24.63 -6.35 1.99
C GLU A 156 24.66 -6.17 0.47
N SER A 157 25.83 -6.32 -0.10
CA SER A 157 26.05 -6.23 -1.54
C SER A 157 26.07 -7.60 -2.19
#